data_46ab9c47bde9964bee81ed95af7bda00
#
_entry.id   46ab9c47bde9964bee81ed95af7bda00
#
_cell.length_a   1.000
_cell.length_b   1.000
_cell.length_c   1.000
_cell.angle_alpha   90.00
_cell.angle_beta   90.00
_cell.angle_gamma   90.00
#
_symmetry.space_group_name_H-M   'P 1'
#
loop_
_entity.id
_entity.type
_entity.pdbx_description
1 polymer ?
#
loop_
_entity_poly.entity_id
_entity_poly.type
_entity_poly.pdbx_seq_one_letter_code
_entity_poly.pdbx_strand_id
1 'polypeptide(L)'
;LTLGPAATVQQACQRMWERRVGAAMVMEGSRLVGVFTGRDAVHALAKGLNPVDTPLASVMTRNPHTISPDATAIDALRQMSDCGYRHLPILDGDRLVGIVSRGDFQGLELDKLEEETGLWERIC
;
A
#
# COMPACT_ATOMS: atom_id res chain seq x y z
N LEU A 1 -10.03 -2.41 1.31
CA LEU A 1 -10.05 -2.95 2.67
C LEU A 1 -9.54 -1.90 3.66
N THR A 2 -10.32 -1.57 4.63
CA THR A 2 -9.94 -0.65 5.70
C THR A 2 -10.05 -1.35 7.05
N LEU A 3 -9.13 -1.04 7.94
CA LEU A 3 -9.08 -1.58 9.29
C LEU A 3 -8.65 -0.47 10.25
N GLY A 4 -8.97 -0.65 11.53
CA GLY A 4 -8.50 0.27 12.55
C GLY A 4 -7.09 -0.06 13.03
N PRO A 5 -6.41 0.89 13.69
CA PRO A 5 -5.04 0.66 14.15
C PRO A 5 -4.92 -0.37 15.27
N ALA A 6 -6.01 -0.66 15.97
CA ALA A 6 -6.03 -1.67 17.03
C ALA A 6 -6.26 -3.10 16.48
N ALA A 7 -6.61 -3.26 15.21
CA ALA A 7 -6.70 -4.57 14.59
C ALA A 7 -5.33 -5.24 14.65
N THR A 8 -5.32 -6.56 14.79
CA THR A 8 -4.07 -7.31 14.88
C THR A 8 -3.54 -7.68 13.50
N VAL A 9 -2.25 -7.99 13.45
CA VAL A 9 -1.61 -8.49 12.22
C VAL A 9 -2.35 -9.71 11.69
N GLN A 10 -2.75 -10.63 12.55
CA GLN A 10 -3.48 -11.82 12.13
C GLN A 10 -4.82 -11.46 11.49
N GLN A 11 -5.58 -10.57 12.12
CA GLN A 11 -6.87 -10.13 11.58
C GLN A 11 -6.71 -9.49 10.21
N ALA A 12 -5.70 -8.64 10.07
CA ALA A 12 -5.42 -7.99 8.79
C ALA A 12 -5.03 -9.01 7.72
N CYS A 13 -4.13 -9.91 8.04
CA CYS A 13 -3.70 -10.95 7.10
C CYS A 13 -4.86 -11.83 6.66
N GLN A 14 -5.73 -12.20 7.60
CA GLN A 14 -6.90 -13.00 7.28
C GLN A 14 -7.84 -12.27 6.31
N ARG A 15 -8.12 -10.99 6.58
CA ARG A 15 -8.98 -10.20 5.73
C ARG A 15 -8.37 -9.96 4.34
N MET A 16 -7.05 -9.73 4.29
CA MET A 16 -6.34 -9.57 3.04
C MET A 16 -6.37 -10.86 2.22
N TRP A 17 -6.18 -11.98 2.86
CA TRP A 17 -6.26 -13.29 2.20
C TRP A 17 -7.65 -13.55 1.63
N GLU A 18 -8.69 -13.34 2.44
CA GLU A 18 -10.07 -13.56 2.02
C GLU A 18 -10.47 -12.68 0.83
N ARG A 19 -10.00 -11.44 0.83
CA ARG A 19 -10.32 -10.49 -0.24
C ARG A 19 -9.33 -10.51 -1.40
N ARG A 20 -8.26 -11.28 -1.27
CA ARG A 20 -7.21 -11.38 -2.28
C ARG A 20 -6.61 -10.02 -2.61
N VAL A 21 -6.35 -9.24 -1.59
CA VAL A 21 -5.67 -7.94 -1.73
C VAL A 21 -4.35 -7.95 -0.97
N GLY A 22 -3.41 -7.14 -1.42
CA GLY A 22 -2.08 -7.07 -0.84
C GLY A 22 -1.87 -5.95 0.16
N ALA A 23 -2.92 -5.19 0.46
CA ALA A 23 -2.81 -4.07 1.38
C ALA A 23 -4.13 -3.79 2.08
N ALA A 24 -4.02 -3.22 3.28
CA ALA A 24 -5.14 -2.70 4.04
C ALA A 24 -4.83 -1.25 4.41
N MET A 25 -5.82 -0.38 4.23
CA MET A 25 -5.72 1.00 4.67
C MET A 25 -6.06 1.05 6.15
N VAL A 26 -5.18 1.64 6.95
CA VAL A 26 -5.41 1.76 8.39
C VAL A 26 -6.01 3.13 8.67
N MET A 27 -7.25 3.11 9.13
CA MET A 27 -8.05 4.31 9.33
C MET A 27 -8.32 4.53 10.81
N GLU A 28 -8.21 5.77 11.23
CA GLU A 28 -8.66 6.21 12.54
C GLU A 28 -9.81 7.18 12.31
N GLY A 29 -11.03 6.70 12.49
CA GLY A 29 -12.21 7.44 12.03
C GLY A 29 -12.17 7.60 10.51
N SER A 30 -12.23 8.83 10.02
CA SER A 30 -12.18 9.13 8.59
C SER A 30 -10.76 9.46 8.10
N ARG A 31 -9.76 9.36 8.98
CA ARG A 31 -8.38 9.74 8.67
C ARG A 31 -7.53 8.53 8.37
N LEU A 32 -6.79 8.58 7.26
CA LEU A 32 -5.80 7.56 6.93
C LEU A 32 -4.56 7.77 7.79
N VAL A 33 -4.21 6.79 8.60
CA VAL A 33 -3.03 6.87 9.48
C VAL A 33 -1.90 5.95 9.05
N GLY A 34 -2.16 4.99 8.19
CA GLY A 34 -1.12 4.10 7.71
C GLY A 34 -1.61 3.13 6.66
N VAL A 35 -0.69 2.34 6.14
CA VAL A 35 -0.96 1.24 5.21
C VAL A 35 -0.25 0.01 5.76
N PHE A 36 -0.96 -1.10 5.76
CA PHE A 36 -0.38 -2.39 6.13
C PHE A 36 -0.40 -3.29 4.90
N THR A 37 0.77 -3.78 4.52
CA THR A 37 0.94 -4.57 3.30
C THR A 37 1.44 -5.98 3.63
N GLY A 38 1.43 -6.86 2.63
CA GLY A 38 2.04 -8.18 2.77
C GLY A 38 3.52 -8.11 3.14
N ARG A 39 4.21 -7.09 2.67
CA ARG A 39 5.61 -6.86 3.03
C ARG A 39 5.76 -6.53 4.51
N ASP A 40 4.85 -5.72 5.05
CA ASP A 40 4.84 -5.41 6.48
C ASP A 40 4.56 -6.67 7.31
N ALA A 41 3.69 -7.55 6.81
CA ALA A 41 3.41 -8.82 7.48
C ALA A 41 4.65 -9.71 7.54
N VAL A 42 5.38 -9.82 6.43
CA VAL A 42 6.63 -10.58 6.38
C VAL A 42 7.65 -9.99 7.35
N HIS A 43 7.76 -8.66 7.40
CA HIS A 43 8.67 -7.99 8.31
C HIS A 43 8.32 -8.28 9.78
N ALA A 44 7.04 -8.25 10.11
CA ALA A 44 6.58 -8.58 11.47
C ALA A 44 6.95 -10.02 11.86
N LEU A 45 6.75 -10.96 10.94
CA LEU A 45 7.13 -12.35 11.19
C LEU A 45 8.64 -12.53 11.31
N ALA A 46 9.41 -11.83 10.48
CA ALA A 46 10.87 -11.88 10.52
C ALA A 46 11.42 -11.37 11.86
N LYS A 47 10.74 -10.40 12.47
CA LYS A 47 11.09 -9.90 13.80
C LYS A 47 10.64 -10.79 14.95
N GLY A 48 9.92 -11.85 14.67
CA GLY A 48 9.42 -12.75 15.69
C GLY A 48 8.22 -12.21 16.47
N LEU A 49 7.50 -11.26 15.92
CA LEU A 49 6.33 -10.71 16.58
C LEU A 49 5.17 -11.70 16.50
N ASN A 50 4.37 -11.76 17.57
CA ASN A 50 3.20 -12.62 17.60
C ASN A 50 2.05 -11.91 16.86
N PRO A 51 1.59 -12.44 15.71
CA PRO A 51 0.56 -11.76 14.92
C PRO A 51 -0.79 -11.62 15.65
N VAL A 52 -1.06 -12.50 16.61
CA VAL A 52 -2.32 -12.43 17.36
C VAL A 52 -2.35 -11.26 18.34
N ASP A 53 -1.18 -10.87 18.84
CA ASP A 53 -1.07 -9.83 19.87
C ASP A 53 -0.54 -8.50 19.35
N THR A 54 -0.08 -8.45 18.11
CA THR A 54 0.56 -7.25 17.56
C THR A 54 -0.47 -6.40 16.83
N PRO A 55 -0.74 -5.17 17.29
CA PRO A 55 -1.65 -4.27 16.60
C PRO A 55 -1.00 -3.67 15.34
N LEU A 56 -1.81 -3.33 14.36
CA LEU A 56 -1.34 -2.72 13.12
C LEU A 56 -0.58 -1.42 13.38
N ALA A 57 -0.98 -0.67 14.39
CA ALA A 57 -0.31 0.58 14.74
C ALA A 57 1.18 0.41 14.99
N SER A 58 1.61 -0.78 15.42
CA SER A 58 3.03 -1.06 15.72
C SER A 58 3.86 -1.42 14.50
N VAL A 59 3.22 -1.87 13.42
CA VAL A 59 3.94 -2.45 12.28
C VAL A 59 3.57 -1.82 10.94
N MET A 60 2.51 -1.04 10.88
CA MET A 60 2.09 -0.39 9.64
C MET A 60 3.10 0.63 9.15
N THR A 61 3.06 0.93 7.88
CA THR A 61 3.79 2.06 7.31
C THR A 61 3.00 3.33 7.62
N ARG A 62 3.59 4.22 8.43
CA ARG A 62 2.95 5.48 8.81
C ARG A 62 3.18 6.53 7.74
N ASN A 63 2.25 7.47 7.65
CA ASN A 63 2.34 8.57 6.69
C ASN A 63 2.66 8.06 5.29
N PRO A 64 1.83 7.17 4.75
CA PRO A 64 2.13 6.57 3.45
C PRO A 64 2.15 7.63 2.36
N HIS A 65 2.91 7.39 1.30
CA HIS A 65 2.80 8.20 0.11
C HIS A 65 1.43 8.00 -0.50
N THR A 66 0.82 9.10 -0.90
CA THR A 66 -0.53 9.12 -1.48
C THR A 66 -0.51 9.86 -2.79
N ILE A 67 -1.55 9.68 -3.59
CA ILE A 67 -1.72 10.43 -4.83
C ILE A 67 -3.11 11.08 -4.85
N SER A 68 -3.21 12.13 -5.66
CA SER A 68 -4.48 12.80 -5.95
C SER A 68 -5.27 12.00 -6.97
N PRO A 69 -6.62 12.08 -6.98
CA PRO A 69 -7.42 11.49 -8.06
C PRO A 69 -7.06 12.04 -9.44
N ASP A 70 -6.43 13.20 -9.50
CA ASP A 70 -6.02 13.83 -10.76
C ASP A 70 -4.66 13.37 -11.27
N ALA A 71 -3.95 12.54 -10.48
CA ALA A 71 -2.65 12.03 -10.89
C ALA A 71 -2.79 11.06 -12.06
N THR A 72 -1.79 11.07 -12.95
CA THR A 72 -1.79 10.16 -14.09
C THR A 72 -1.25 8.79 -13.69
N ALA A 73 -1.54 7.78 -14.53
CA ALA A 73 -0.99 6.44 -14.33
C ALA A 73 0.54 6.47 -14.32
N ILE A 74 1.15 7.30 -15.17
CA ILE A 74 2.61 7.42 -15.22
C ILE A 74 3.16 7.98 -13.93
N ASP A 75 2.49 9.00 -13.36
CA ASP A 75 2.90 9.57 -12.07
C ASP A 75 2.87 8.52 -10.97
N ALA A 76 1.80 7.73 -10.91
CA ALA A 76 1.67 6.67 -9.93
C ALA A 76 2.77 5.61 -10.08
N LEU A 77 3.01 5.18 -11.32
CA LEU A 77 4.06 4.20 -11.59
C LEU A 77 5.45 4.71 -11.23
N ARG A 78 5.72 5.98 -11.49
CA ARG A 78 7.00 6.59 -11.12
C ARG A 78 7.21 6.59 -9.62
N GLN A 79 6.20 6.96 -8.85
CA GLN A 79 6.30 6.91 -7.40
C GLN A 79 6.54 5.49 -6.90
N MET A 80 5.86 4.51 -7.47
CA MET A 80 6.06 3.11 -7.10
C MET A 80 7.46 2.64 -7.44
N SER A 81 7.97 3.00 -8.61
CA SER A 81 9.30 2.59 -9.06
C SER A 81 10.40 3.24 -8.24
N ASP A 82 10.29 4.54 -7.98
CA ASP A 82 11.33 5.29 -7.30
C ASP A 82 11.51 4.86 -5.85
N CYS A 83 10.43 4.50 -5.18
CA CYS A 83 10.47 4.21 -3.75
C CYS A 83 10.10 2.77 -3.39
N GLY A 84 9.84 1.94 -4.38
CA GLY A 84 9.52 0.53 -4.14
C GLY A 84 8.12 0.30 -3.58
N TYR A 85 7.26 1.31 -3.61
CA TYR A 85 5.87 1.14 -3.20
C TYR A 85 5.09 0.36 -4.24
N ARG A 86 4.27 -0.55 -3.79
CA ARG A 86 3.38 -1.32 -4.67
C ARG A 86 1.92 -0.89 -4.56
N HIS A 87 1.62 -0.04 -3.59
CA HIS A 87 0.27 0.43 -3.30
C HIS A 87 0.32 1.90 -2.95
N LEU A 88 -0.55 2.68 -3.56
CA LEU A 88 -0.68 4.10 -3.26
C LEU A 88 -2.14 4.42 -2.97
N PRO A 89 -2.46 4.87 -1.76
CA PRO A 89 -3.80 5.37 -1.47
C PRO A 89 -4.09 6.62 -2.29
N ILE A 90 -5.33 6.78 -2.71
CA ILE A 90 -5.80 7.94 -3.44
C ILE A 90 -6.60 8.80 -2.47
N LEU A 91 -6.11 10.01 -2.21
CA LEU A 91 -6.79 10.96 -1.34
C LEU A 91 -7.32 12.14 -2.16
N ASP A 92 -8.58 12.46 -1.95
CA ASP A 92 -9.18 13.69 -2.45
C ASP A 92 -9.27 14.65 -1.25
N GLY A 93 -8.28 15.55 -1.16
CA GLY A 93 -8.06 16.30 0.08
C GLY A 93 -7.68 15.33 1.20
N ASP A 94 -8.48 15.28 2.26
CA ASP A 94 -8.26 14.36 3.39
C ASP A 94 -9.06 13.07 3.28
N ARG A 95 -9.84 12.91 2.21
CA ARG A 95 -10.75 11.79 2.06
C ARG A 95 -10.11 10.67 1.25
N LEU A 96 -10.08 9.47 1.81
CA LEU A 96 -9.66 8.27 1.09
C LEU A 96 -10.75 7.88 0.09
N VAL A 97 -10.41 7.88 -1.21
CA VAL A 97 -11.36 7.52 -2.27
C VAL A 97 -10.99 6.23 -2.98
N GLY A 98 -9.78 5.72 -2.79
CA GLY A 98 -9.39 4.45 -3.41
C GLY A 98 -7.93 4.12 -3.16
N ILE A 99 -7.49 3.09 -3.85
CA ILE A 99 -6.10 2.64 -3.81
C ILE A 99 -5.70 2.19 -5.20
N VAL A 100 -4.47 2.46 -5.57
CA VAL A 100 -3.87 1.96 -6.79
C VAL A 100 -2.80 0.95 -6.43
N SER A 101 -2.83 -0.22 -7.04
CA SER A 101 -1.78 -1.21 -6.86
C SER A 101 -0.95 -1.33 -8.14
N ARG A 102 0.25 -1.83 -8.01
CA ARG A 102 1.12 -2.04 -9.16
C ARG A 102 0.50 -2.99 -10.19
N GLY A 103 -0.27 -3.96 -9.73
CA GLY A 103 -0.96 -4.88 -10.60
C GLY A 103 -1.98 -4.22 -11.51
N ASP A 104 -2.48 -3.03 -11.16
CA ASP A 104 -3.44 -2.30 -11.97
C ASP A 104 -2.83 -1.73 -13.26
N PHE A 105 -1.50 -1.71 -13.35
CA PHE A 105 -0.77 -1.11 -14.47
C PHE A 105 -0.05 -2.14 -15.33
N GLN A 106 -0.62 -3.32 -15.47
CA GLN A 106 -0.02 -4.33 -16.34
C GLN A 106 -0.25 -3.99 -17.80
N GLY A 107 0.70 -4.34 -18.65
CA GLY A 107 0.60 -4.17 -20.09
C GLY A 107 1.15 -2.83 -20.58
N LEU A 108 0.37 -2.13 -21.38
CA LEU A 108 0.85 -0.96 -22.12
C LEU A 108 1.38 0.17 -21.23
N GLU A 109 0.74 0.42 -20.11
CA GLU A 109 1.17 1.50 -19.22
C GLU A 109 2.56 1.23 -18.66
N LEU A 110 2.81 0.01 -18.29
CA LEU A 110 4.08 -0.43 -17.78
C LEU A 110 5.17 -0.32 -18.83
N ASP A 111 4.89 -0.82 -20.02
CA ASP A 111 5.84 -0.76 -21.14
C ASP A 111 6.16 0.67 -21.53
N LYS A 112 5.15 1.53 -21.52
CA LYS A 112 5.32 2.94 -21.84
C LYS A 112 6.23 3.64 -20.83
N LEU A 113 6.06 3.37 -19.55
CA LEU A 113 6.91 3.94 -18.52
C LEU A 113 8.36 3.48 -18.69
N GLU A 114 8.55 2.21 -18.96
CA GLU A 114 9.85 1.63 -19.18
C GLU A 114 10.57 2.28 -20.37
N GLU A 115 9.87 2.48 -21.47
CA GLU A 115 10.40 3.16 -22.64
C GLU A 115 10.78 4.61 -22.36
N GLU A 116 9.96 5.33 -21.61
CA GLU A 116 10.19 6.74 -21.33
C GLU A 116 11.35 6.99 -20.40
N THR A 117 11.49 6.16 -19.40
CA THR A 117 12.44 6.43 -18.31
C THR A 117 13.68 5.57 -18.32
N GLY A 118 13.58 4.36 -18.84
CA GLY A 118 14.65 3.36 -18.72
C GLY A 118 14.97 2.99 -17.27
N LEU A 119 14.14 3.44 -16.33
CA LEU A 119 14.36 3.25 -14.90
C LEU A 119 13.39 2.25 -14.27
N TRP A 120 12.68 1.57 -15.11
CA TRP A 120 11.65 0.65 -14.66
C TRP A 120 12.13 -0.36 -13.62
N GLU A 121 13.35 -0.83 -13.79
CA GLU A 121 13.93 -1.83 -12.91
C GLU A 121 14.45 -1.26 -11.60
N ARG A 122 14.53 0.04 -11.48
CA ARG A 122 15.01 0.68 -10.27
C ARG A 122 13.89 0.74 -9.25
N ILE A 123 14.12 0.10 -8.13
CA ILE A 123 13.17 0.11 -7.02
C ILE A 123 13.91 0.59 -5.79
N CYS A 124 13.32 1.54 -5.10
CA CYS A 124 13.89 2.06 -3.86
C CYS A 124 13.95 0.98 -2.78
#